data_99a14ceb23bbb682ea9a4483e93472c9
#
_entry.id   99a14ceb23bbb682ea9a4483e93472c9
#
_cell.length_a   1.000
_cell.length_b   1.000
_cell.length_c   1.000
_cell.angle_alpha   90.00
_cell.angle_beta   90.00
_cell.angle_gamma   90.00
#
_symmetry.space_group_name_H-M   'P 1'
#
loop_
_entity.id
_entity.type
_entity.pdbx_description
1 polymer ?
#
loop_
_entity_poly.entity_id
_entity_poly.type
_entity_poly.pdbx_seq_one_letter_code
_entity_poly.pdbx_strand_id
1 'polypeptide(L)'
;MKVADVRLQFIKRTSVMISVIRSGMNASLKQLDVLSNNIANARTTGFKKSQATFEDIYADKTSFGPSGKIGHGSLNSDVRIMRSQGALEQTSEVLDLAIEGEGMFIVGAAGDNVETTAYFTRDGSFQLDQAGFISSPEGLRLKSVTMDDIEVPTSIIEDGAIMFLSSLSIDETGSVNAQFGENVSRVLGQVGMAQFPDINQLQENGRNLFRATSASGAAEITRSEER
;
A
#
# COMPACT_ATOMS: atom_id res chain seq x y z
N MET A 1 10.44 -24.71 -56.77
CA MET A 1 10.54 -23.94 -55.53
C MET A 1 11.82 -23.10 -55.60
N LYS A 2 11.68 -21.75 -55.72
CA LYS A 2 12.82 -20.87 -56.02
C LYS A 2 13.65 -20.65 -54.74
N VAL A 3 15.00 -20.67 -54.88
CA VAL A 3 15.96 -20.44 -53.78
C VAL A 3 15.65 -19.18 -52.96
N ALA A 4 15.01 -18.18 -53.58
CA ALA A 4 14.55 -16.95 -52.92
C ALA A 4 13.47 -17.20 -51.86
N ASP A 5 12.55 -18.15 -52.09
CA ASP A 5 11.47 -18.46 -51.13
C ASP A 5 12.00 -19.15 -49.86
N VAL A 6 13.01 -20.01 -50.01
CA VAL A 6 13.64 -20.68 -48.87
C VAL A 6 14.42 -19.70 -48.01
N ARG A 7 15.13 -18.74 -48.61
CA ARG A 7 15.83 -17.67 -47.86
C ARG A 7 14.86 -16.77 -47.12
N LEU A 8 13.73 -16.40 -47.73
CA LEU A 8 12.73 -15.53 -47.09
C LEU A 8 12.07 -16.24 -45.92
N GLN A 9 11.77 -17.53 -46.01
CA GLN A 9 11.24 -18.33 -44.92
C GLN A 9 12.25 -18.49 -43.77
N PHE A 10 13.54 -18.68 -44.09
CA PHE A 10 14.59 -18.80 -43.08
C PHE A 10 14.74 -17.49 -42.28
N ILE A 11 14.79 -16.35 -42.97
CA ILE A 11 14.87 -15.01 -42.32
C ILE A 11 13.66 -14.75 -41.44
N LYS A 12 12.43 -15.07 -41.88
CA LYS A 12 11.21 -14.93 -41.08
C LYS A 12 11.23 -15.82 -39.82
N ARG A 13 11.69 -17.05 -39.91
CA ARG A 13 11.80 -17.95 -38.75
C ARG A 13 12.84 -17.46 -37.74
N THR A 14 13.98 -16.98 -38.19
CA THR A 14 15.03 -16.44 -37.33
C THR A 14 14.54 -15.16 -36.60
N SER A 15 13.83 -14.31 -37.32
CA SER A 15 13.23 -13.08 -36.70
C SER A 15 12.21 -13.40 -35.60
N VAL A 16 11.35 -14.41 -35.81
CA VAL A 16 10.38 -14.86 -34.81
C VAL A 16 11.09 -15.46 -33.58
N MET A 17 12.12 -16.28 -33.78
CA MET A 17 12.89 -16.86 -32.68
C MET A 17 13.58 -15.78 -31.84
N ILE A 18 14.16 -14.76 -32.48
CA ILE A 18 14.80 -13.64 -31.78
C ILE A 18 13.76 -12.83 -30.96
N SER A 19 12.55 -12.62 -31.50
CA SER A 19 11.50 -11.91 -30.78
C SER A 19 11.03 -12.68 -29.54
N VAL A 20 10.90 -14.01 -29.64
CA VAL A 20 10.54 -14.87 -28.49
C VAL A 20 11.63 -14.83 -27.40
N ILE A 21 12.90 -14.94 -27.80
CA ILE A 21 14.03 -14.85 -26.85
C ILE A 21 14.04 -13.47 -26.18
N ARG A 22 13.84 -12.40 -26.93
CA ARG A 22 13.80 -11.04 -26.40
C ARG A 22 12.64 -10.86 -25.41
N SER A 23 11.44 -11.37 -25.73
CA SER A 23 10.28 -11.27 -24.82
C SER A 23 10.54 -12.03 -23.52
N GLY A 24 11.10 -13.24 -23.58
CA GLY A 24 11.48 -14.01 -22.40
C GLY A 24 12.54 -13.31 -21.54
N MET A 25 13.53 -12.70 -22.19
CA MET A 25 14.57 -11.94 -21.50
C MET A 25 14.01 -10.69 -20.83
N ASN A 26 13.13 -9.95 -21.51
CA ASN A 26 12.45 -8.78 -20.93
C ASN A 26 11.56 -9.18 -19.76
N ALA A 27 10.84 -10.30 -19.85
CA ALA A 27 10.05 -10.84 -18.76
C ALA A 27 10.92 -11.17 -17.53
N SER A 28 12.06 -11.83 -17.74
CA SER A 28 13.01 -12.15 -16.67
C SER A 28 13.61 -10.90 -16.04
N LEU A 29 13.97 -9.89 -16.82
CA LEU A 29 14.46 -8.60 -16.31
C LEU A 29 13.40 -7.91 -15.45
N LYS A 30 12.15 -7.87 -15.91
CA LYS A 30 11.05 -7.28 -15.14
C LYS A 30 10.81 -8.01 -13.82
N GLN A 31 10.91 -9.35 -13.83
CA GLN A 31 10.81 -10.15 -12.61
C GLN A 31 11.96 -9.83 -11.63
N LEU A 32 13.17 -9.66 -12.13
CA LEU A 32 14.32 -9.27 -11.32
C LEU A 32 14.14 -7.87 -10.74
N ASP A 33 13.62 -6.91 -11.52
CA ASP A 33 13.34 -5.55 -11.03
C ASP A 33 12.35 -5.58 -9.86
N VAL A 34 11.25 -6.33 -10.00
CA VAL A 34 10.23 -6.48 -8.95
C VAL A 34 10.81 -7.17 -7.72
N LEU A 35 11.59 -8.25 -7.92
CA LEU A 35 12.23 -8.97 -6.81
C LEU A 35 13.24 -8.08 -6.08
N SER A 36 14.05 -7.33 -6.80
CA SER A 36 15.03 -6.40 -6.22
C SER A 36 14.35 -5.33 -5.39
N ASN A 37 13.24 -4.77 -5.90
CA ASN A 37 12.43 -3.80 -5.14
C ASN A 37 11.85 -4.42 -3.86
N ASN A 38 11.30 -5.64 -3.94
CA ASN A 38 10.79 -6.35 -2.77
C ASN A 38 11.89 -6.62 -1.72
N ILE A 39 13.10 -6.99 -2.15
CA ILE A 39 14.22 -7.24 -1.24
C ILE A 39 14.69 -5.92 -0.61
N ALA A 40 14.81 -4.85 -1.39
CA ALA A 40 15.20 -3.54 -0.88
C ALA A 40 14.25 -3.02 0.21
N ASN A 41 12.96 -3.33 0.08
CA ASN A 41 11.92 -2.91 1.01
C ASN A 41 11.48 -3.99 2.01
N ALA A 42 12.22 -5.10 2.14
CA ALA A 42 11.83 -6.21 3.01
C ALA A 42 11.74 -5.83 4.50
N ARG A 43 12.41 -4.75 4.91
CA ARG A 43 12.37 -4.20 6.29
C ARG A 43 11.55 -2.92 6.40
N THR A 44 10.90 -2.49 5.34
CA THR A 44 10.06 -1.27 5.35
C THR A 44 8.71 -1.62 5.96
N THR A 45 8.32 -0.92 7.03
CA THR A 45 7.04 -1.10 7.71
C THR A 45 5.89 -0.81 6.75
N GLY A 46 4.84 -1.64 6.77
CA GLY A 46 3.68 -1.47 5.90
C GLY A 46 3.92 -1.75 4.41
N PHE A 47 5.13 -2.13 3.99
CA PHE A 47 5.42 -2.44 2.59
C PHE A 47 4.64 -3.68 2.12
N LYS A 48 3.95 -3.56 1.00
CA LYS A 48 3.28 -4.67 0.31
C LYS A 48 4.12 -5.09 -0.90
N LYS A 49 4.56 -6.37 -0.89
CA LYS A 49 5.36 -6.91 -1.99
C LYS A 49 4.58 -6.93 -3.30
N SER A 50 5.27 -6.63 -4.39
CA SER A 50 4.74 -6.70 -5.73
C SER A 50 5.09 -8.04 -6.38
N GLN A 51 4.26 -8.49 -7.31
CA GLN A 51 4.49 -9.68 -8.12
C GLN A 51 4.25 -9.35 -9.59
N ALA A 52 5.21 -9.69 -10.45
CA ALA A 52 5.04 -9.59 -11.90
C ALA A 52 4.23 -10.78 -12.40
N THR A 53 3.22 -10.52 -13.22
CA THR A 53 2.43 -11.55 -13.93
C THR A 53 2.74 -11.51 -15.41
N PHE A 54 2.79 -12.67 -16.04
CA PHE A 54 3.10 -12.82 -17.46
C PHE A 54 1.99 -13.58 -18.15
N GLU A 55 1.65 -13.14 -19.34
CA GLU A 55 0.70 -13.83 -20.22
C GLU A 55 1.43 -14.42 -21.40
N ASP A 56 0.98 -15.61 -21.80
CA ASP A 56 1.50 -16.30 -22.95
C ASP A 56 0.82 -15.80 -24.23
N ILE A 57 1.62 -15.53 -25.26
CA ILE A 57 1.11 -15.07 -26.57
C ILE A 57 1.07 -16.25 -27.52
N TYR A 58 -0.11 -16.60 -27.98
CA TYR A 58 -0.32 -17.56 -29.06
C TYR A 58 -0.68 -16.87 -30.37
N ALA A 59 -0.05 -17.28 -31.46
CA ALA A 59 -0.56 -16.95 -32.77
C ALA A 59 -1.42 -18.10 -33.30
N ASP A 60 -2.63 -17.76 -33.74
CA ASP A 60 -3.51 -18.69 -34.41
C ASP A 60 -2.97 -18.94 -35.84
N LYS A 61 -2.55 -20.15 -36.13
CA LYS A 61 -2.11 -20.52 -37.47
C LYS A 61 -3.26 -21.10 -38.27
N THR A 62 -3.80 -20.30 -39.16
CA THR A 62 -4.72 -20.75 -40.20
C THR A 62 -4.06 -21.44 -41.40
N SER A 63 -2.72 -21.59 -41.42
CA SER A 63 -2.01 -21.97 -42.66
C SER A 63 -1.19 -23.27 -42.62
N PHE A 64 -1.06 -24.01 -41.53
CA PHE A 64 -0.26 -25.26 -41.53
C PHE A 64 -0.85 -26.31 -40.58
N GLY A 65 -1.83 -27.09 -41.07
CA GLY A 65 -2.23 -28.36 -40.49
C GLY A 65 -2.99 -28.34 -39.16
N PRO A 66 -3.64 -29.43 -38.76
CA PRO A 66 -4.66 -29.47 -37.74
C PRO A 66 -4.17 -29.45 -36.27
N SER A 67 -2.94 -29.11 -35.97
CA SER A 67 -2.46 -29.14 -34.56
C SER A 67 -1.18 -28.33 -34.34
N GLY A 68 -1.29 -27.02 -34.18
CA GLY A 68 -0.08 -26.29 -33.81
C GLY A 68 -0.30 -24.84 -33.44
N LYS A 69 -0.67 -24.59 -32.20
CA LYS A 69 -0.44 -23.26 -31.58
C LYS A 69 1.06 -23.06 -31.45
N ILE A 70 1.61 -22.02 -32.08
CA ILE A 70 3.01 -21.64 -31.87
C ILE A 70 3.01 -20.49 -30.89
N GLY A 71 3.70 -20.67 -29.76
CA GLY A 71 3.95 -19.63 -28.81
C GLY A 71 4.82 -18.52 -29.42
N HIS A 72 4.40 -17.27 -29.29
CA HIS A 72 5.12 -16.07 -29.72
C HIS A 72 5.85 -15.37 -28.60
N GLY A 73 6.07 -16.04 -27.48
CA GLY A 73 6.73 -15.53 -26.29
C GLY A 73 5.73 -15.11 -25.20
N SER A 74 6.22 -14.35 -24.24
CA SER A 74 5.42 -13.85 -23.13
C SER A 74 5.31 -12.32 -23.19
N LEU A 75 4.13 -11.81 -22.84
CA LEU A 75 3.90 -10.40 -22.54
C LEU A 75 3.95 -10.20 -21.02
N ASN A 76 4.55 -9.09 -20.62
CA ASN A 76 4.37 -8.61 -19.25
C ASN A 76 2.95 -8.06 -19.14
N SER A 77 2.09 -8.74 -18.38
CA SER A 77 0.69 -8.38 -18.28
C SER A 77 0.51 -7.23 -17.27
N ASP A 78 1.04 -7.41 -16.05
CA ASP A 78 0.85 -6.43 -15.00
C ASP A 78 1.76 -6.69 -13.80
N VAL A 79 1.93 -5.67 -12.95
CA VAL A 79 2.57 -5.79 -11.63
C VAL A 79 1.46 -5.64 -10.58
N ARG A 80 1.20 -6.71 -9.83
CA ARG A 80 0.15 -6.71 -8.81
C ARG A 80 0.76 -6.63 -7.42
N ILE A 81 0.14 -5.82 -6.56
CA ILE A 81 0.47 -5.74 -5.14
C ILE A 81 -0.18 -6.93 -4.42
N MET A 82 0.62 -7.66 -3.66
CA MET A 82 0.13 -8.79 -2.86
C MET A 82 -0.57 -8.26 -1.61
N ARG A 83 -1.82 -8.70 -1.38
CA ARG A 83 -2.66 -8.27 -0.25
C ARG A 83 -2.40 -9.06 1.04
N SER A 84 -1.57 -10.11 0.99
CA SER A 84 -1.35 -10.94 2.16
C SER A 84 -0.90 -10.12 3.36
N GLN A 85 -1.44 -10.44 4.54
CA GLN A 85 -1.02 -9.90 5.82
C GLN A 85 0.45 -10.27 6.08
N GLY A 86 1.27 -9.29 6.46
CA GLY A 86 2.62 -9.52 6.95
C GLY A 86 2.61 -10.01 8.40
N ALA A 87 3.76 -10.44 8.90
CA ALA A 87 3.93 -10.70 10.32
C ALA A 87 3.74 -9.39 11.12
N LEU A 88 3.01 -9.47 12.21
CA LEU A 88 2.91 -8.39 13.18
C LEU A 88 4.08 -8.49 14.13
N GLU A 89 4.81 -7.40 14.30
CA GLU A 89 5.89 -7.28 15.26
C GLU A 89 5.41 -6.44 16.44
N GLN A 90 5.59 -6.94 17.65
CA GLN A 90 5.27 -6.19 18.84
C GLN A 90 6.46 -5.29 19.20
N THR A 91 6.20 -3.98 19.26
CA THR A 91 7.18 -2.96 19.67
C THR A 91 6.90 -2.47 21.08
N SER A 92 7.81 -1.66 21.63
CA SER A 92 7.61 -1.03 22.93
C SER A 92 7.04 0.40 22.82
N GLU A 93 6.82 0.88 21.59
CA GLU A 93 6.34 2.24 21.33
C GLU A 93 4.81 2.23 21.29
N VAL A 94 4.19 3.15 22.03
CA VAL A 94 2.73 3.25 22.14
C VAL A 94 2.06 3.71 20.83
N LEU A 95 2.78 4.49 20.02
CA LEU A 95 2.27 5.05 18.77
C LEU A 95 2.55 4.16 17.56
N ASP A 96 3.18 3.00 17.75
CA ASP A 96 3.31 2.01 16.70
C ASP A 96 2.01 1.21 16.58
N LEU A 97 1.32 1.41 15.48
CA LEU A 97 0.03 0.81 15.19
C LEU A 97 0.12 -0.17 14.04
N ALA A 98 -0.57 -1.28 14.14
CA ALA A 98 -0.69 -2.23 13.04
C ALA A 98 -2.16 -2.57 12.78
N ILE A 99 -2.54 -2.65 11.50
CA ILE A 99 -3.88 -3.08 11.11
C ILE A 99 -3.84 -4.58 10.81
N GLU A 100 -4.65 -5.35 11.51
CA GLU A 100 -4.93 -6.73 11.17
C GLU A 100 -6.13 -6.80 10.22
N GLY A 101 -5.95 -7.49 9.10
CA GLY A 101 -6.98 -7.57 8.07
C GLY A 101 -6.93 -6.46 7.01
N GLU A 102 -8.09 -6.07 6.49
CA GLU A 102 -8.22 -5.05 5.43
C GLU A 102 -8.40 -3.65 6.03
N GLY A 103 -7.91 -2.63 5.35
CA GLY A 103 -8.02 -1.22 5.77
C GLY A 103 -6.68 -0.49 5.65
N MET A 104 -6.69 0.82 5.77
CA MET A 104 -5.51 1.69 5.74
C MET A 104 -5.72 2.83 6.73
N PHE A 105 -4.64 3.30 7.34
CA PHE A 105 -4.65 4.53 8.13
C PHE A 105 -4.91 5.73 7.21
N ILE A 106 -5.65 6.70 7.72
CA ILE A 106 -5.93 7.95 7.03
C ILE A 106 -4.95 8.99 7.55
N VAL A 107 -4.17 9.58 6.66
CA VAL A 107 -3.22 10.64 7.00
C VAL A 107 -3.41 11.83 6.07
N GLY A 108 -3.16 13.02 6.56
CA GLY A 108 -3.36 14.24 5.78
C GLY A 108 -2.53 15.41 6.28
N ALA A 109 -2.55 16.51 5.53
CA ALA A 109 -1.91 17.74 5.97
C ALA A 109 -2.59 18.28 7.23
N ALA A 110 -1.87 19.09 7.98
CA ALA A 110 -2.39 19.74 9.18
C ALA A 110 -3.65 20.56 8.90
N GLY A 111 -4.74 20.30 9.63
CA GLY A 111 -6.01 20.99 9.47
C GLY A 111 -6.80 20.66 8.21
N ASP A 112 -6.35 19.68 7.43
CA ASP A 112 -7.06 19.23 6.23
C ASP A 112 -8.05 18.13 6.60
N ASN A 113 -9.34 18.45 6.57
CA ASN A 113 -10.43 17.55 6.95
C ASN A 113 -11.18 17.03 5.70
N VAL A 114 -10.57 17.10 4.51
CA VAL A 114 -11.20 16.73 3.25
C VAL A 114 -10.71 15.37 2.80
N GLU A 115 -11.61 14.42 2.65
CA GLU A 115 -11.32 13.05 2.20
C GLU A 115 -10.58 13.00 0.84
N THR A 116 -10.88 13.94 -0.06
CA THR A 116 -10.29 13.98 -1.41
C THR A 116 -8.80 14.35 -1.41
N THR A 117 -8.29 14.96 -0.34
CA THR A 117 -6.89 15.35 -0.16
C THR A 117 -6.14 14.42 0.79
N ALA A 118 -6.86 13.50 1.44
CA ALA A 118 -6.27 12.52 2.33
C ALA A 118 -5.36 11.53 1.58
N TYR A 119 -4.33 11.08 2.29
CA TYR A 119 -3.51 9.96 1.90
C TYR A 119 -3.82 8.75 2.76
N PHE A 120 -3.52 7.58 2.26
CA PHE A 120 -3.76 6.32 2.93
C PHE A 120 -2.46 5.56 3.06
N THR A 121 -2.23 4.93 4.22
CA THR A 121 -1.00 4.19 4.47
C THR A 121 -1.25 2.94 5.29
N ARG A 122 -0.37 1.94 5.14
CA ARG A 122 -0.25 0.78 6.02
C ARG A 122 0.92 0.91 7.00
N ASP A 123 1.69 1.99 6.87
CA ASP A 123 2.76 2.29 7.81
C ASP A 123 2.16 2.89 9.08
N GLY A 124 2.31 2.19 10.20
CA GLY A 124 1.79 2.59 11.50
C GLY A 124 2.85 3.13 12.45
N SER A 125 4.05 3.46 11.97
CA SER A 125 5.10 4.07 12.77
C SER A 125 4.83 5.55 12.98
N PHE A 126 3.92 5.87 13.89
CA PHE A 126 3.55 7.24 14.21
C PHE A 126 4.40 7.82 15.34
N GLN A 127 4.46 9.15 15.38
CA GLN A 127 5.14 9.91 16.42
C GLN A 127 4.37 11.20 16.73
N LEU A 128 4.66 11.82 17.87
CA LEU A 128 4.11 13.15 18.19
C LEU A 128 4.92 14.23 17.48
N ASP A 129 4.22 15.14 16.82
CA ASP A 129 4.84 16.34 16.27
C ASP A 129 5.10 17.39 17.38
N GLN A 130 5.80 18.48 17.02
CA GLN A 130 6.10 19.56 18.00
C GLN A 130 4.85 20.27 18.52
N ALA A 131 3.74 20.17 17.81
CA ALA A 131 2.47 20.77 18.18
C ALA A 131 1.58 19.80 19.01
N GLY A 132 2.04 18.57 19.24
CA GLY A 132 1.31 17.57 20.02
C GLY A 132 0.32 16.74 19.20
N PHE A 133 0.42 16.72 17.89
CA PHE A 133 -0.43 15.88 17.03
C PHE A 133 0.28 14.56 16.66
N ILE A 134 -0.51 13.50 16.53
CA ILE A 134 0.00 12.22 16.05
C ILE A 134 0.27 12.34 14.55
N SER A 135 1.52 12.10 14.13
CA SER A 135 1.97 12.28 12.74
C SER A 135 2.82 11.10 12.26
N SER A 136 2.81 10.88 10.96
CA SER A 136 3.70 9.95 10.28
C SER A 136 5.13 10.53 10.17
N PRO A 137 6.16 9.70 9.87
CA PRO A 137 7.52 10.18 9.63
C PRO A 137 7.63 11.21 8.49
N GLU A 138 6.66 11.23 7.58
CA GLU A 138 6.58 12.20 6.47
C GLU A 138 5.99 13.56 6.90
N GLY A 139 5.52 13.69 8.15
CA GLY A 139 4.92 14.90 8.68
C GLY A 139 3.44 15.05 8.35
N LEU A 140 2.77 13.99 7.90
CA LEU A 140 1.32 13.97 7.72
C LEU A 140 0.66 13.56 9.04
N ARG A 141 -0.42 14.22 9.42
CA ARG A 141 -1.14 13.93 10.65
C ARG A 141 -2.11 12.77 10.49
N LEU A 142 -2.15 11.91 11.51
CA LEU A 142 -3.11 10.83 11.59
C LEU A 142 -4.51 11.41 11.81
N LYS A 143 -5.46 10.95 10.99
CA LYS A 143 -6.86 11.41 11.06
C LYS A 143 -7.72 10.49 11.91
N SER A 144 -8.66 11.11 12.60
CA SER A 144 -9.70 10.39 13.34
C SER A 144 -10.79 9.86 12.39
N VAL A 145 -11.73 9.09 12.93
CA VAL A 145 -12.95 8.67 12.19
C VAL A 145 -13.76 9.87 11.67
N THR A 146 -13.68 11.02 12.35
CA THR A 146 -14.33 12.27 11.92
C THR A 146 -13.46 13.12 10.99
N MET A 147 -12.31 12.59 10.54
CA MET A 147 -11.32 13.28 9.69
C MET A 147 -10.59 14.45 10.36
N ASP A 148 -10.74 14.61 11.67
CA ASP A 148 -10.02 15.63 12.44
C ASP A 148 -8.61 15.14 12.82
N ASP A 149 -7.69 16.08 13.05
CA ASP A 149 -6.37 15.76 13.58
C ASP A 149 -6.50 15.28 15.04
N ILE A 150 -5.75 14.24 15.42
CA ILE A 150 -5.74 13.74 16.80
C ILE A 150 -4.66 14.51 17.56
N GLU A 151 -5.13 15.39 18.48
CA GLU A 151 -4.26 16.19 19.36
C GLU A 151 -4.04 15.47 20.70
N VAL A 152 -2.79 15.42 21.14
CA VAL A 152 -2.38 14.92 22.45
C VAL A 152 -1.86 16.09 23.28
N PRO A 153 -2.69 16.75 24.07
CA PRO A 153 -2.27 17.89 24.88
C PRO A 153 -1.28 17.44 25.96
N THR A 154 -0.22 18.20 26.16
CA THR A 154 0.78 17.93 27.22
C THR A 154 0.24 18.19 28.61
N SER A 155 -0.79 19.03 28.76
CA SER A 155 -1.46 19.35 30.02
C SER A 155 -2.91 19.74 29.78
N ILE A 156 -3.75 19.50 30.75
CA ILE A 156 -5.13 19.94 30.79
C ILE A 156 -5.39 20.70 32.09
N ILE A 157 -6.42 21.52 32.08
CA ILE A 157 -6.91 22.20 33.30
C ILE A 157 -8.22 21.52 33.71
N GLU A 158 -8.24 20.92 34.90
CA GLU A 158 -9.41 20.29 35.47
C GLU A 158 -9.55 20.74 36.93
N ASP A 159 -10.74 21.16 37.33
CA ASP A 159 -11.03 21.72 38.66
C ASP A 159 -10.08 22.85 39.11
N GLY A 160 -9.56 23.63 38.15
CA GLY A 160 -8.61 24.71 38.42
C GLY A 160 -7.16 24.26 38.68
N ALA A 161 -6.87 22.97 38.57
CA ALA A 161 -5.53 22.41 38.67
C ALA A 161 -4.98 22.06 37.27
N ILE A 162 -3.69 22.35 37.05
CA ILE A 162 -2.99 21.90 35.80
C ILE A 162 -2.53 20.49 36.04
N MET A 163 -2.99 19.58 35.19
CA MET A 163 -2.57 18.18 35.19
C MET A 163 -1.76 17.90 33.93
N PHE A 164 -0.58 17.29 34.09
CA PHE A 164 0.30 16.91 32.97
C PHE A 164 -0.03 15.53 32.51
N LEU A 165 0.25 15.27 31.22
CA LEU A 165 0.16 13.95 30.61
C LEU A 165 1.10 12.98 31.32
N SER A 166 0.55 11.91 31.88
CA SER A 166 1.29 10.84 32.57
C SER A 166 1.53 9.64 31.68
N SER A 167 0.52 9.23 30.92
CA SER A 167 0.63 8.11 29.96
C SER A 167 -0.32 8.29 28.80
N LEU A 168 0.04 7.68 27.67
CA LEU A 168 -0.76 7.57 26.47
C LEU A 168 -0.95 6.08 26.17
N SER A 169 -2.13 5.67 25.75
CA SER A 169 -2.39 4.31 25.31
C SER A 169 -3.40 4.31 24.16
N ILE A 170 -3.26 3.35 23.25
CA ILE A 170 -4.23 3.14 22.17
C ILE A 170 -4.76 1.73 22.35
N ASP A 171 -6.06 1.60 22.40
CA ASP A 171 -6.72 0.30 22.57
C ASP A 171 -6.96 -0.39 21.20
N GLU A 172 -7.42 -1.64 21.23
CA GLU A 172 -7.69 -2.46 20.05
C GLU A 172 -8.78 -1.85 19.14
N THR A 173 -9.64 -0.99 19.68
CA THR A 173 -10.67 -0.27 18.94
C THR A 173 -10.13 0.99 18.26
N GLY A 174 -8.82 1.28 18.41
CA GLY A 174 -8.18 2.49 17.92
C GLY A 174 -8.48 3.74 18.71
N SER A 175 -9.07 3.62 19.92
CA SER A 175 -9.33 4.78 20.78
C SER A 175 -8.04 5.24 21.46
N VAL A 176 -7.70 6.50 21.29
CA VAL A 176 -6.53 7.14 21.86
C VAL A 176 -6.87 7.64 23.26
N ASN A 177 -6.34 7.00 24.28
CA ASN A 177 -6.59 7.28 25.69
C ASN A 177 -5.38 7.96 26.30
N ALA A 178 -5.55 9.14 26.87
CA ALA A 178 -4.53 9.87 27.61
C ALA A 178 -4.88 9.93 29.10
N GLN A 179 -3.90 9.66 29.94
CA GLN A 179 -4.02 9.79 31.38
C GLN A 179 -3.28 11.04 31.85
N PHE A 180 -3.99 11.88 32.59
CA PHE A 180 -3.45 13.11 33.17
C PHE A 180 -3.41 13.00 34.71
N GLY A 181 -2.21 13.21 35.26
CA GLY A 181 -2.00 12.97 36.68
C GLY A 181 -2.26 11.52 37.09
N GLU A 182 -2.84 11.30 38.28
CA GLU A 182 -3.06 9.95 38.81
C GLU A 182 -4.44 9.36 38.46
N ASN A 183 -5.46 10.22 38.22
CA ASN A 183 -6.86 9.76 38.23
C ASN A 183 -7.70 10.27 37.04
N VAL A 184 -7.17 11.10 36.16
CA VAL A 184 -7.96 11.66 35.05
C VAL A 184 -7.59 10.97 33.77
N SER A 185 -8.51 10.19 33.19
CA SER A 185 -8.37 9.58 31.89
C SER A 185 -9.33 10.25 30.90
N ARG A 186 -8.82 10.59 29.72
CA ARG A 186 -9.61 11.17 28.62
C ARG A 186 -9.35 10.45 27.31
N VAL A 187 -10.43 10.20 26.58
CA VAL A 187 -10.38 9.78 25.19
C VAL A 187 -10.14 11.01 24.33
N LEU A 188 -9.03 11.07 23.62
CA LEU A 188 -8.65 12.19 22.77
C LEU A 188 -9.27 12.09 21.38
N GLY A 189 -9.49 10.88 20.90
CA GLY A 189 -10.04 10.59 19.58
C GLY A 189 -9.99 9.11 19.27
N GLN A 190 -10.53 8.74 18.13
CA GLN A 190 -10.46 7.38 17.61
C GLN A 190 -9.82 7.39 16.24
N VAL A 191 -8.82 6.53 16.03
CA VAL A 191 -8.08 6.40 14.77
C VAL A 191 -9.04 6.00 13.64
N GLY A 192 -9.04 6.80 12.58
CA GLY A 192 -9.81 6.53 11.36
C GLY A 192 -9.11 5.51 10.47
N MET A 193 -9.86 4.53 10.02
CA MET A 193 -9.42 3.57 9.01
C MET A 193 -10.28 3.71 7.76
N ALA A 194 -9.65 3.58 6.60
CA ALA A 194 -10.32 3.58 5.31
C ALA A 194 -10.28 2.19 4.69
N GLN A 195 -11.41 1.74 4.17
CA GLN A 195 -11.52 0.56 3.31
C GLN A 195 -11.89 0.98 1.90
N PHE A 196 -11.40 0.24 0.91
CA PHE A 196 -11.66 0.51 -0.50
C PHE A 196 -12.22 -0.72 -1.19
N PRO A 197 -13.21 -0.55 -2.10
CA PRO A 197 -13.72 -1.64 -2.93
C PRO A 197 -12.62 -2.31 -3.77
N ASP A 198 -11.70 -1.51 -4.32
CA ASP A 198 -10.54 -2.02 -5.07
C ASP A 198 -9.25 -1.28 -4.70
N ILE A 199 -8.49 -1.89 -3.78
CA ILE A 199 -7.19 -1.37 -3.33
C ILE A 199 -6.15 -1.35 -4.47
N ASN A 200 -6.27 -2.21 -5.51
CA ASN A 200 -5.29 -2.24 -6.60
C ASN A 200 -5.38 -1.02 -7.51
N GLN A 201 -6.48 -0.30 -7.46
CA GLN A 201 -6.70 0.92 -8.23
C GLN A 201 -6.31 2.19 -7.47
N LEU A 202 -5.75 2.05 -6.26
CA LEU A 202 -5.15 3.17 -5.56
C LEU A 202 -3.89 3.62 -6.29
N GLN A 203 -3.69 4.92 -6.35
CA GLN A 203 -2.47 5.51 -6.90
C GLN A 203 -1.38 5.55 -5.84
N GLU A 204 -0.25 4.91 -6.12
CA GLU A 204 0.93 5.01 -5.27
C GLU A 204 1.56 6.41 -5.38
N ASN A 205 1.82 7.03 -4.24
CA ASN A 205 2.46 8.35 -4.14
C ASN A 205 3.88 8.29 -3.57
N GLY A 206 4.46 7.09 -3.48
CA GLY A 206 5.75 6.83 -2.83
C GLY A 206 5.66 6.82 -1.31
N ARG A 207 6.71 6.37 -0.63
CA ARG A 207 6.82 6.29 0.84
C ARG A 207 5.64 5.57 1.51
N ASN A 208 5.15 4.50 0.91
CA ASN A 208 3.97 3.75 1.37
C ASN A 208 2.68 4.57 1.49
N LEU A 209 2.60 5.72 0.79
CA LEU A 209 1.42 6.55 0.71
C LEU A 209 0.63 6.21 -0.55
N PHE A 210 -0.68 6.12 -0.39
CA PHE A 210 -1.63 5.85 -1.45
C PHE A 210 -2.67 6.97 -1.54
N ARG A 211 -3.23 7.15 -2.71
CA ARG A 211 -4.29 8.12 -2.97
C ARG A 211 -5.47 7.44 -3.63
N ALA A 212 -6.69 7.81 -3.22
CA ALA A 212 -7.91 7.33 -3.85
C ALA A 212 -8.00 7.82 -5.30
N THR A 213 -8.52 6.96 -6.16
CA THR A 213 -8.83 7.26 -7.56
C THR A 213 -10.31 7.02 -7.83
N SER A 214 -10.81 7.48 -8.95
CA SER A 214 -12.18 7.17 -9.37
C SER A 214 -12.42 5.68 -9.59
N ALA A 215 -11.36 4.92 -9.87
CA ALA A 215 -11.43 3.47 -10.10
C ALA A 215 -11.34 2.66 -8.81
N SER A 216 -10.67 3.17 -7.75
CA SER A 216 -10.62 2.50 -6.44
C SER A 216 -11.95 2.54 -5.70
N GLY A 217 -12.84 3.44 -6.09
CA GLY A 217 -14.04 3.79 -5.34
C GLY A 217 -13.76 4.81 -4.23
N ALA A 218 -14.82 5.28 -3.58
CA ALA A 218 -14.72 6.14 -2.40
C ALA A 218 -14.18 5.35 -1.20
N ALA A 219 -13.44 6.01 -0.33
CA ALA A 219 -13.00 5.42 0.93
C ALA A 219 -14.23 5.22 1.85
N GLU A 220 -14.42 4.04 2.34
CA GLU A 220 -15.37 3.77 3.42
C GLU A 220 -14.62 3.95 4.74
N ILE A 221 -14.95 5.03 5.46
CA ILE A 221 -14.28 5.35 6.72
C ILE A 221 -14.93 4.53 7.82
N THR A 222 -14.14 3.69 8.46
CA THR A 222 -14.56 2.81 9.53
C THR A 222 -13.67 3.02 10.75
N ARG A 223 -14.15 2.53 11.89
CA ARG A 223 -13.33 2.35 13.10
C ARG A 223 -12.77 0.92 13.12
N SER A 224 -11.70 0.72 13.87
CA SER A 224 -11.26 -0.62 14.23
C SER A 224 -12.39 -1.32 14.98
N GLU A 225 -12.89 -2.43 14.48
CA GLU A 225 -13.85 -3.26 15.20
C GLU A 225 -13.11 -4.47 15.78
N GLU A 226 -13.37 -4.74 17.05
CA GLU A 226 -13.03 -6.05 17.65
C GLU A 226 -13.69 -7.16 16.86
N ARG A 227 -12.91 -8.10 16.39
CA ARG A 227 -13.40 -9.37 15.85
C ARG A 227 -13.09 -10.50 16.82
#